data_12dda22aa29a5d737b3849ff1c487082
#
_entry.id   12dda22aa29a5d737b3849ff1c487082
#
_cell.length_a   1.000
_cell.length_b   1.000
_cell.length_c   1.000
_cell.angle_alpha   90.00
_cell.angle_beta   90.00
_cell.angle_gamma   90.00
#
_symmetry.space_group_name_H-M   'P 1'
#
loop_
_entity.id
_entity.type
_entity.pdbx_description
1 polymer ?
#
loop_
_entity_poly.entity_id
_entity_poly.type
_entity_poly.pdbx_seq_one_letter_code
_entity_poly.pdbx_strand_id
1 'polypeptide(L)'
;MTSVRKAFAVVAGAAAVILTPATAHADPGHQVTYTVTTPNTLTATIQYMNSDPPSQAAYNADSSKYMNNVQAPISDGQPVVYTTTLANPNQWAIVTASGILHWPDSGNGPAAFHCEIAVDGQVVAKQDATSAVTCATRPW
;
A
#
# COMPACT_ATOMS: atom_id res chain seq x y z
N MET A 1 -39.65 7.06 43.90
CA MET A 1 -39.38 6.89 43.44
C MET A 1 -38.95 6.96 42.60
N THR A 2 -39.04 7.04 42.64
CA THR A 2 -38.70 6.96 41.84
C THR A 2 -38.12 7.24 41.04
N SER A 3 -38.05 7.53 41.08
CA SER A 3 -37.45 7.67 40.38
C SER A 3 -36.77 7.70 39.67
N VAL A 4 -36.64 7.89 39.68
CA VAL A 4 -35.81 7.83 39.15
C VAL A 4 -35.33 7.66 38.31
N ARG A 5 -35.46 7.76 38.45
CA ARG A 5 -34.82 7.51 37.75
C ARG A 5 -34.57 7.59 36.73
N LYS A 6 -34.75 7.79 36.82
CA LYS A 6 -34.33 7.78 35.99
C LYS A 6 -33.77 7.98 35.11
N ALA A 7 -33.73 8.12 35.25
CA ALA A 7 -33.08 8.23 34.51
C ALA A 7 -32.46 8.16 33.71
N PHE A 8 -32.47 8.30 33.70
CA PHE A 8 -31.76 8.21 33.01
C PHE A 8 -31.37 8.14 32.10
N ALA A 9 -31.64 8.14 32.31
CA ALA A 9 -31.22 8.02 31.65
C ALA A 9 -30.71 8.24 30.85
N VAL A 10 -30.67 8.49 30.92
CA VAL A 10 -30.19 8.60 30.37
C VAL A 10 -29.52 8.68 29.58
N VAL A 11 -29.55 8.83 29.67
CA VAL A 11 -28.92 8.84 29.17
C VAL A 11 -28.35 8.79 28.38
N ALA A 12 -28.53 8.84 28.55
CA ALA A 12 -27.95 8.74 28.03
C ALA A 12 -27.55 8.80 27.23
N GLY A 13 -27.61 8.92 27.38
CA GLY A 13 -27.23 8.91 26.87
C GLY A 13 -26.88 9.16 26.07
N ALA A 14 -27.02 9.32 26.18
CA ALA A 14 -26.56 9.46 25.68
C ALA A 14 -26.02 9.63 24.93
N ALA A 15 -26.11 9.67 25.12
CA ALA A 15 -25.53 9.73 24.70
C ALA A 15 -25.01 9.86 23.95
N ALA A 16 -25.14 9.90 24.04
CA ALA A 16 -24.60 9.95 23.59
C ALA A 16 -24.00 10.07 22.82
N VAL A 17 -24.02 10.17 22.76
CA VAL A 17 -23.45 10.23 22.29
C VAL A 17 -22.87 10.34 21.54
N ILE A 18 -22.99 10.42 21.55
CA ILE A 18 -22.44 10.52 21.04
C ILE A 18 -21.81 10.60 20.37
N LEU A 19 -21.79 10.81 20.29
CA LEU A 19 -21.13 10.85 19.76
C LEU A 19 -20.52 10.87 19.05
N THR A 20 -20.59 10.98 18.95
CA THR A 20 -20.02 10.98 18.35
C THR A 20 -19.40 11.12 17.67
N PRO A 21 -19.32 11.27 17.68
CA PRO A 21 -18.77 11.41 16.93
C PRO A 21 -18.13 11.48 16.21
N ALA A 22 -18.23 11.44 16.14
CA ALA A 22 -17.71 11.51 15.52
C ALA A 22 -17.26 11.54 14.78
N THR A 23 -17.16 11.49 14.61
CA THR A 23 -16.69 11.72 13.93
C THR A 23 -16.41 11.86 12.78
N ALA A 24 -16.92 12.09 12.52
CA ALA A 24 -16.82 12.37 11.19
C ALA A 24 -15.64 12.90 10.76
N HIS A 25 -15.15 12.60 10.12
CA HIS A 25 -14.06 13.18 9.79
C HIS A 25 -13.37 12.53 8.79
N ALA A 26 -12.27 12.77 8.74
CA ALA A 26 -11.41 12.34 7.70
C ALA A 26 -11.52 10.87 7.55
N ASP A 27 -11.55 10.41 6.36
CA ASP A 27 -11.42 9.01 6.03
C ASP A 27 -10.13 8.52 6.68
N PRO A 28 -10.18 7.48 7.52
CA PRO A 28 -8.95 6.97 8.13
C PRO A 28 -8.00 6.36 7.13
N GLY A 29 -8.44 6.18 5.87
CA GLY A 29 -7.62 5.55 4.86
C GLY A 29 -7.66 4.04 4.91
N HIS A 30 -6.94 3.42 3.98
CA HIS A 30 -6.88 1.98 3.84
C HIS A 30 -5.43 1.53 3.99
N GLN A 31 -5.24 0.42 4.66
CA GLN A 31 -3.91 -0.16 4.76
C GLN A 31 -3.55 -0.81 3.43
N VAL A 32 -2.43 -0.39 2.85
CA VAL A 32 -1.95 -0.93 1.58
C VAL A 32 -0.64 -1.64 1.84
N THR A 33 -0.57 -2.87 1.38
CA THR A 33 0.63 -3.71 1.50
C THR A 33 1.14 -4.03 0.10
N TYR A 34 2.40 -3.70 -0.13
CA TYR A 34 3.09 -4.01 -1.37
C TYR A 34 4.05 -5.15 -1.10
N THR A 35 3.98 -6.19 -1.90
CA THR A 35 4.87 -7.35 -1.77
C THR A 35 5.60 -7.58 -3.08
N VAL A 36 6.90 -7.74 -3.01
CA VAL A 36 7.75 -8.04 -4.17
C VAL A 36 8.56 -9.29 -3.86
N THR A 37 8.55 -10.24 -4.79
CA THR A 37 9.34 -11.46 -4.68
C THR A 37 10.09 -11.73 -5.97
N THR A 38 11.20 -12.42 -5.85
CA THR A 38 11.95 -12.96 -6.99
C THR A 38 12.63 -14.25 -6.53
N PRO A 39 12.72 -15.27 -7.40
CA PRO A 39 13.49 -16.46 -7.05
C PRO A 39 14.99 -16.22 -7.11
N ASN A 40 15.41 -15.07 -7.64
CA ASN A 40 16.82 -14.73 -7.81
C ASN A 40 17.36 -13.98 -6.59
N THR A 41 18.68 -13.97 -6.45
CA THR A 41 19.35 -13.13 -5.45
C THR A 41 19.89 -11.90 -6.15
N LEU A 42 19.39 -10.73 -5.76
CA LEU A 42 19.79 -9.48 -6.37
C LEU A 42 19.39 -8.30 -5.49
N THR A 43 19.87 -7.12 -5.83
CA THR A 43 19.37 -5.88 -5.23
C THR A 43 18.38 -5.26 -6.20
N ALA A 44 17.14 -5.16 -5.76
CA ALA A 44 16.07 -4.59 -6.58
C ALA A 44 15.87 -3.12 -6.25
N THR A 45 15.55 -2.34 -7.27
CA THR A 45 15.05 -0.98 -7.09
C THR A 45 13.54 -1.05 -7.03
N ILE A 46 12.97 -0.64 -5.91
CA ILE A 46 11.54 -0.73 -5.67
C ILE A 46 11.01 0.67 -5.43
N GLN A 47 9.95 1.02 -6.17
CA GLN A 47 9.23 2.28 -5.97
C GLN A 47 7.78 1.95 -5.66
N TYR A 48 7.24 2.58 -4.64
CA TYR A 48 5.85 2.37 -4.27
C TYR A 48 5.21 3.67 -3.78
N MET A 49 3.91 3.80 -4.01
CA MET A 49 3.16 4.96 -3.56
C MET A 49 3.04 4.94 -2.05
N ASN A 50 3.54 5.97 -1.41
CA ASN A 50 3.56 6.08 0.05
C ASN A 50 2.48 7.01 0.59
N SER A 51 2.03 7.98 -0.21
CA SER A 51 0.97 8.90 0.18
C SER A 51 0.20 9.34 -1.05
N ASP A 52 -1.06 9.70 -0.84
CA ASP A 52 -1.93 10.12 -1.94
C ASP A 52 -1.50 11.48 -2.47
N PRO A 53 -1.23 11.62 -3.76
CA PRO A 53 -1.11 12.95 -4.35
C PRO A 53 -2.48 13.65 -4.33
N PRO A 54 -2.52 14.98 -4.16
CA PRO A 54 -3.80 15.69 -4.19
C PRO A 54 -4.42 15.73 -5.58
N SER A 55 -3.62 15.49 -6.63
CA SER A 55 -4.12 15.46 -8.00
C SER A 55 -3.11 14.78 -8.91
N GLN A 56 -3.54 14.40 -10.10
CA GLN A 56 -2.63 13.85 -11.12
C GLN A 56 -1.58 14.90 -11.51
N ALA A 57 -1.98 16.16 -11.59
CA ALA A 57 -1.03 17.23 -11.91
C ALA A 57 0.06 17.37 -10.86
N ALA A 58 -0.29 17.24 -9.58
CA ALA A 58 0.69 17.28 -8.49
C ALA A 58 1.66 16.10 -8.58
N TYR A 59 1.14 14.91 -8.88
CA TYR A 59 1.98 13.73 -9.06
C TYR A 59 2.94 13.92 -10.23
N ASN A 60 2.42 14.42 -11.36
CA ASN A 60 3.24 14.63 -12.56
C ASN A 60 4.32 15.70 -12.34
N ALA A 61 4.02 16.68 -11.50
CA ALA A 61 4.99 17.74 -11.20
C ALA A 61 6.17 17.24 -10.38
N ASP A 62 5.91 16.34 -9.41
CA ASP A 62 6.97 15.82 -8.56
C ASP A 62 6.50 14.52 -7.89
N SER A 63 6.63 13.42 -8.60
CA SER A 63 6.23 12.12 -8.07
C SER A 63 7.05 11.68 -6.86
N SER A 64 8.26 12.17 -6.72
CA SER A 64 9.13 11.78 -5.62
C SER A 64 8.59 12.20 -4.25
N LYS A 65 7.67 13.16 -4.21
CA LYS A 65 7.03 13.55 -2.96
C LYS A 65 6.07 12.50 -2.43
N TYR A 66 5.58 11.64 -3.30
CA TYR A 66 4.51 10.69 -2.97
C TYR A 66 4.97 9.25 -3.03
N MET A 67 6.07 8.97 -3.71
CA MET A 67 6.60 7.64 -3.86
C MET A 67 7.90 7.47 -3.09
N ASN A 68 8.05 6.32 -2.45
CA ASN A 68 9.31 5.92 -1.87
C ASN A 68 10.11 5.15 -2.92
N ASN A 69 11.42 5.38 -2.92
CA ASN A 69 12.35 4.67 -3.79
C ASN A 69 13.35 3.96 -2.89
N VAL A 70 13.36 2.64 -2.96
CA VAL A 70 14.17 1.82 -2.06
C VAL A 70 15.01 0.85 -2.88
N GLN A 71 16.24 0.64 -2.45
CA GLN A 71 17.05 -0.45 -2.97
C GLN A 71 17.06 -1.57 -1.95
N ALA A 72 16.51 -2.71 -2.30
CA ALA A 72 16.30 -3.81 -1.39
C ALA A 72 17.01 -5.06 -1.87
N PRO A 73 17.87 -5.65 -1.03
CA PRO A 73 18.43 -6.96 -1.36
C PRO A 73 17.34 -8.02 -1.19
N ILE A 74 17.20 -8.86 -2.19
CA ILE A 74 16.25 -9.96 -2.19
C ILE A 74 17.01 -11.24 -2.43
N SER A 75 16.67 -12.30 -1.71
CA SER A 75 17.32 -13.58 -1.90
C SER A 75 16.36 -14.74 -1.64
N ASP A 76 16.52 -15.80 -2.42
CA ASP A 76 15.89 -17.10 -2.21
C ASP A 76 14.38 -17.03 -2.07
N GLY A 77 13.74 -16.15 -2.83
CA GLY A 77 12.28 -16.04 -2.81
C GLY A 77 11.71 -15.40 -1.57
N GLN A 78 12.54 -14.81 -0.71
CA GLN A 78 12.06 -14.12 0.48
C GLN A 78 11.32 -12.84 0.04
N PRO A 79 10.06 -12.67 0.46
CA PRO A 79 9.31 -11.48 0.05
C PRO A 79 9.85 -10.23 0.73
N VAL A 80 9.80 -9.11 -0.01
CA VAL A 80 10.03 -7.79 0.56
C VAL A 80 8.66 -7.12 0.65
N VAL A 81 8.34 -6.60 1.82
CA VAL A 81 7.00 -6.10 2.11
C VAL A 81 7.08 -4.66 2.61
N TYR A 82 6.25 -3.79 2.02
CA TYR A 82 6.10 -2.41 2.47
C TYR A 82 4.63 -2.15 2.75
N THR A 83 4.35 -1.41 3.82
CA THR A 83 3.00 -1.09 4.21
C THR A 83 2.86 0.42 4.38
N THR A 84 1.75 0.95 3.89
CA THR A 84 1.41 2.37 4.04
C THR A 84 -0.11 2.51 4.15
N THR A 85 -0.57 3.74 4.35
CA THR A 85 -1.99 4.05 4.39
C THR A 85 -2.29 5.04 3.28
N LEU A 86 -3.27 4.71 2.43
CA LEU A 86 -3.74 5.59 1.36
C LEU A 86 -5.24 5.83 1.54
N ALA A 87 -5.67 7.06 1.27
CA ALA A 87 -7.10 7.38 1.29
C ALA A 87 -7.81 6.80 0.08
N ASN A 88 -7.15 6.81 -1.08
CA ASN A 88 -7.71 6.32 -2.34
C ASN A 88 -6.79 5.31 -3.01
N PRO A 89 -6.65 4.10 -2.43
CA PRO A 89 -5.73 3.11 -3.01
C PRO A 89 -6.15 2.66 -4.41
N ASN A 90 -7.44 2.69 -4.73
CA ASN A 90 -7.90 2.31 -6.07
C ASN A 90 -7.38 3.26 -7.14
N GLN A 91 -7.02 4.47 -6.77
CA GLN A 91 -6.51 5.45 -7.70
C GLN A 91 -4.98 5.53 -7.67
N TRP A 92 -4.37 5.33 -6.50
CA TRP A 92 -2.96 5.69 -6.33
C TRP A 92 -2.04 4.54 -6.02
N ALA A 93 -2.54 3.37 -5.59
CA ALA A 93 -1.66 2.28 -5.21
C ALA A 93 -0.90 1.74 -6.43
N ILE A 94 0.40 1.79 -6.36
CA ILE A 94 1.28 1.27 -7.41
C ILE A 94 2.61 0.87 -6.77
N VAL A 95 3.17 -0.21 -7.26
CA VAL A 95 4.53 -0.65 -6.91
C VAL A 95 5.23 -1.11 -8.16
N THR A 96 6.48 -0.72 -8.31
CA THR A 96 7.34 -1.20 -9.38
C THR A 96 8.60 -1.79 -8.76
N ALA A 97 9.11 -2.83 -9.40
CA ALA A 97 10.37 -3.43 -8.99
C ALA A 97 11.17 -3.75 -10.23
N SER A 98 12.46 -3.50 -10.17
CA SER A 98 13.36 -3.81 -11.28
C SER A 98 14.72 -4.20 -10.72
N GLY A 99 15.46 -4.95 -11.53
CA GLY A 99 16.80 -5.34 -11.17
C GLY A 99 17.42 -6.19 -12.26
N ILE A 100 18.72 -6.32 -12.19
CA ILE A 100 19.48 -7.14 -13.13
C ILE A 100 20.29 -8.15 -12.35
N LEU A 101 20.49 -9.30 -12.97
CA LEU A 101 21.39 -10.31 -12.43
C LEU A 101 22.81 -10.02 -12.88
N HIS A 102 23.75 -10.33 -12.02
CA HIS A 102 25.17 -10.23 -12.35
C HIS A 102 25.69 -11.59 -12.79
N TRP A 103 26.73 -11.58 -13.57
CA TRP A 103 27.38 -12.81 -13.99
C TRP A 103 27.88 -13.59 -12.74
N PRO A 104 27.73 -14.91 -12.67
CA PRO A 104 27.26 -15.81 -13.73
C PRO A 104 25.74 -16.00 -13.78
N ASP A 105 24.99 -15.49 -12.83
CA ASP A 105 23.53 -15.71 -12.75
C ASP A 105 22.81 -15.15 -13.98
N SER A 106 23.30 -14.05 -14.55
CA SER A 106 22.73 -13.45 -15.75
C SER A 106 22.78 -14.36 -16.96
N GLY A 107 23.63 -15.37 -16.95
CA GLY A 107 23.69 -16.35 -18.00
C GLY A 107 22.46 -17.23 -18.12
N ASN A 108 21.61 -17.25 -17.10
CA ASN A 108 20.38 -18.04 -17.07
C ASN A 108 19.16 -17.24 -17.50
N GLY A 109 19.35 -16.01 -17.97
CA GLY A 109 18.28 -15.14 -18.42
C GLY A 109 18.03 -13.99 -17.44
N PRO A 110 17.03 -13.16 -17.73
CA PRO A 110 16.70 -12.02 -16.88
C PRO A 110 16.09 -12.45 -15.54
N ALA A 111 16.15 -11.55 -14.55
CA ALA A 111 15.51 -11.77 -13.28
C ALA A 111 14.00 -11.85 -13.47
N ALA A 112 13.36 -12.75 -12.74
CA ALA A 112 11.91 -12.87 -12.74
C ALA A 112 11.38 -12.21 -11.48
N PHE A 113 10.32 -11.42 -11.62
CA PHE A 113 9.71 -10.70 -10.50
C PHE A 113 8.24 -11.00 -10.40
N HIS A 114 7.75 -11.01 -9.18
CA HIS A 114 6.33 -11.06 -8.86
C HIS A 114 6.02 -9.92 -7.90
N CYS A 115 4.92 -9.21 -8.12
CA CYS A 115 4.45 -8.19 -7.19
C CYS A 115 2.98 -8.39 -6.85
N GLU A 116 2.58 -7.90 -5.69
CA GLU A 116 1.19 -7.90 -5.25
C GLU A 116 0.88 -6.63 -4.50
N ILE A 117 -0.36 -6.15 -4.65
CA ILE A 117 -0.90 -5.09 -3.84
C ILE A 117 -2.10 -5.65 -3.09
N ALA A 118 -2.08 -5.52 -1.77
CA ALA A 118 -3.22 -5.87 -0.94
C ALA A 118 -3.77 -4.60 -0.27
N VAL A 119 -5.09 -4.46 -0.25
CA VAL A 119 -5.76 -3.36 0.42
C VAL A 119 -6.62 -3.96 1.52
N ASP A 120 -6.38 -3.52 2.74
CA ASP A 120 -7.07 -4.03 3.94
C ASP A 120 -7.03 -5.56 4.01
N GLY A 121 -5.89 -6.13 3.62
CA GLY A 121 -5.66 -7.56 3.69
C GLY A 121 -6.10 -8.36 2.49
N GLN A 122 -6.72 -7.74 1.49
CA GLN A 122 -7.17 -8.44 0.28
C GLN A 122 -6.30 -8.07 -0.90
N VAL A 123 -5.80 -9.08 -1.60
CA VAL A 123 -5.00 -8.86 -2.82
C VAL A 123 -5.91 -8.30 -3.91
N VAL A 124 -5.58 -7.12 -4.41
CA VAL A 124 -6.35 -6.44 -5.45
C VAL A 124 -5.60 -6.33 -6.76
N ALA A 125 -4.30 -6.54 -6.76
CA ALA A 125 -3.48 -6.54 -7.97
C ALA A 125 -2.30 -7.47 -7.79
N LYS A 126 -1.93 -8.18 -8.85
CA LYS A 126 -0.72 -9.01 -8.88
C LYS A 126 -0.24 -9.15 -10.29
N GLN A 127 1.06 -9.31 -10.47
CA GLN A 127 1.67 -9.39 -11.79
C GLN A 127 3.00 -10.12 -11.70
N ASP A 128 3.35 -10.78 -12.79
CA ASP A 128 4.64 -11.42 -12.99
C ASP A 128 5.28 -10.85 -14.24
N ALA A 129 6.58 -10.59 -14.18
CA ALA A 129 7.31 -10.11 -15.34
C ALA A 129 8.81 -10.36 -15.15
N THR A 130 9.57 -10.17 -16.20
CA THR A 130 11.03 -10.30 -16.17
C THR A 130 11.68 -8.94 -16.27
N SER A 131 12.80 -8.77 -15.60
CA SER A 131 13.62 -7.55 -15.52
C SER A 131 12.95 -6.42 -14.75
N ALA A 132 11.66 -6.19 -14.93
CA ALA A 132 10.90 -5.19 -14.21
C ALA A 132 9.42 -5.60 -14.15
N VAL A 133 8.77 -5.31 -13.06
CA VAL A 133 7.36 -5.63 -12.85
C VAL A 133 6.64 -4.42 -12.26
N THR A 134 5.40 -4.23 -12.66
CA THR A 134 4.54 -3.17 -12.13
C THR A 134 3.20 -3.75 -11.72
N CYS A 135 2.80 -3.49 -10.48
CA CYS A 135 1.46 -3.75 -10.00
C CYS A 135 0.78 -2.42 -9.72
N ALA A 136 -0.44 -2.25 -10.20
CA ALA A 136 -1.19 -1.02 -10.01
C ALA A 136 -2.67 -1.33 -9.93
N THR A 137 -3.40 -0.52 -9.19
CA THR A 137 -4.84 -0.69 -9.03
C THR A 137 -5.63 -0.05 -10.17
N ARG A 138 -4.97 0.71 -11.02
CA ARG A 138 -5.55 1.29 -12.23
C ARG A 138 -4.49 1.38 -13.33
N PRO A 139 -4.92 1.56 -14.60
CA PRO A 139 -3.95 1.86 -15.67
C PRO A 139 -3.31 3.23 -15.42
N TRP A 140 -2.03 3.30 -15.65
CA TRP A 140 -1.26 4.55 -15.48
C TRP A 140 -0.76 5.08 -16.82
#